data_d022bfb71e4a05adccfda252562035b7
#
_entry.id   d022bfb71e4a05adccfda252562035b7
#
_cell.length_a   1.000
_cell.length_b   1.000
_cell.length_c   1.000
_cell.angle_alpha   90.00
_cell.angle_beta   90.00
_cell.angle_gamma   90.00
#
_symmetry.space_group_name_H-M   'P 1'
#
loop_
_entity.id
_entity.type
_entity.pdbx_description
1 polymer ?
#
loop_
_entity_poly.entity_id
_entity_poly.type
_entity_poly.pdbx_seq_one_letter_code
_entity_poly.pdbx_strand_id
1 'polypeptide(L)'
;RLTRDAYERTQDRAKTIGVLDGVQFHDHLFRDKPRGMSERDYMYEISVGTDYAVRFGRDTYRARVPLDRRRMAMIVDFLNDLNASYRKGARIFRWNIFNNNCSHVAHNALAIANIWAPWPTGQFFVFAAFRFPVPKNEFVDLALRTNDLQIDDAQAVYNNDVARRALIEADTLPTAPGALAIVAPATQDNEIYDINRLRLIFYDNPFWGPYRPRFFRIFEEPRYIDLRANLRHFAAMYEAAQQKRGGKRLIGGKGDDARSAEHERFDALYSRYIEREAAKVRHQLLSLDEPACAAAETVS
;
A
#
# COMPACT_ATOMS: atom_id res chain seq x y z
N ARG A 1 0.02 19.33 -13.40
CA ARG A 1 0.20 20.08 -12.15
C ARG A 1 -1.14 20.30 -11.50
N LEU A 2 -1.25 20.08 -10.19
CA LEU A 2 -2.44 20.44 -9.41
C LEU A 2 -2.68 21.95 -9.53
N THR A 3 -3.96 22.35 -9.58
CA THR A 3 -4.29 23.76 -9.41
C THR A 3 -3.91 24.20 -7.99
N ARG A 4 -3.70 25.49 -7.79
CA ARG A 4 -3.37 26.05 -6.48
C ARG A 4 -4.40 25.64 -5.42
N ASP A 5 -5.68 25.76 -5.74
CA ASP A 5 -6.77 25.41 -4.83
C ASP A 5 -6.80 23.93 -4.49
N ALA A 6 -6.58 23.02 -5.47
CA ALA A 6 -6.52 21.59 -5.22
C ALA A 6 -5.33 21.24 -4.30
N TYR A 7 -4.18 21.86 -4.50
CA TYR A 7 -3.02 21.68 -3.65
C TYR A 7 -3.30 22.15 -2.21
N GLU A 8 -3.88 23.32 -2.05
CA GLU A 8 -4.18 23.88 -0.71
C GLU A 8 -5.21 23.03 0.04
N ARG A 9 -6.31 22.62 -0.63
CA ARG A 9 -7.29 21.70 -0.03
C ARG A 9 -6.66 20.39 0.41
N THR A 10 -5.74 19.84 -0.38
CA THR A 10 -5.01 18.62 -0.05
C THR A 10 -4.16 18.81 1.20
N GLN A 11 -3.45 19.92 1.33
CA GLN A 11 -2.62 20.23 2.50
C GLN A 11 -3.47 20.42 3.75
N ASP A 12 -4.58 21.14 3.65
CA ASP A 12 -5.48 21.39 4.78
C ASP A 12 -6.14 20.10 5.25
N ARG A 13 -6.54 19.24 4.33
CA ARG A 13 -7.07 17.91 4.67
C ARG A 13 -6.01 17.03 5.36
N ALA A 14 -4.79 17.03 4.87
CA ALA A 14 -3.69 16.28 5.48
C ALA A 14 -3.42 16.72 6.93
N LYS A 15 -3.46 18.02 7.20
CA LYS A 15 -3.37 18.58 8.56
C LYS A 15 -4.54 18.14 9.44
N THR A 16 -5.76 18.23 8.91
CA THR A 16 -6.98 17.85 9.65
C THR A 16 -6.97 16.39 10.10
N ILE A 17 -6.39 15.50 9.33
CA ILE A 17 -6.25 14.08 9.68
C ILE A 17 -4.94 13.75 10.40
N GLY A 18 -4.10 14.75 10.69
CA GLY A 18 -2.84 14.62 11.43
C GLY A 18 -1.66 14.09 10.63
N VAL A 19 -1.78 13.93 9.31
CA VAL A 19 -0.68 13.40 8.47
C VAL A 19 0.48 14.37 8.38
N LEU A 20 0.21 15.68 8.31
CA LEU A 20 1.26 16.71 8.21
C LEU A 20 1.75 17.24 9.55
N ASP A 21 1.00 17.04 10.64
CA ASP A 21 1.40 17.56 11.95
C ASP A 21 2.71 16.95 12.46
N GLY A 22 2.98 15.70 12.09
CA GLY A 22 4.23 15.03 12.39
C GLY A 22 5.32 15.20 11.34
N VAL A 23 4.98 15.65 10.13
CA VAL A 23 5.98 15.86 9.07
C VAL A 23 6.67 17.18 9.29
N GLN A 24 7.94 17.09 9.59
CA GLN A 24 8.77 18.26 9.80
C GLN A 24 9.76 18.39 8.65
N PHE A 25 9.60 19.47 7.92
CA PHE A 25 10.50 19.77 6.83
C PHE A 25 11.85 20.25 7.40
N HIS A 26 12.93 19.73 6.86
CA HIS A 26 14.26 20.20 7.22
C HIS A 26 14.48 21.62 6.71
N ASP A 27 15.12 22.48 7.50
CA ASP A 27 15.39 23.86 7.16
C ASP A 27 16.12 24.01 5.82
N HIS A 28 16.97 23.04 5.44
CA HIS A 28 17.66 23.08 4.17
C HIS A 28 16.73 22.97 2.95
N LEU A 29 15.50 22.47 3.11
CA LEU A 29 14.51 22.42 2.03
C LEU A 29 14.13 23.85 1.58
N PHE A 30 14.17 24.80 2.52
CA PHE A 30 13.82 26.21 2.27
C PHE A 30 15.02 27.11 2.01
N ARG A 31 16.22 26.54 1.87
CA ARG A 31 17.46 27.32 1.65
C ARG A 31 17.37 28.24 0.44
N ASP A 32 16.80 27.73 -0.65
CA ASP A 32 16.69 28.44 -1.92
C ASP A 32 15.33 29.15 -2.07
N LYS A 33 14.56 29.26 -0.98
CA LYS A 33 13.26 29.95 -0.98
C LYS A 33 13.47 31.46 -1.20
N PRO A 34 12.79 32.09 -2.19
CA PRO A 34 12.85 33.52 -2.41
C PRO A 34 12.45 34.32 -1.17
N ARG A 35 13.10 35.47 -0.95
CA ARG A 35 12.72 36.37 0.15
C ARG A 35 11.27 36.84 -0.03
N GLY A 36 10.49 36.83 1.04
CA GLY A 36 9.09 37.25 1.05
C GLY A 36 8.10 36.19 0.57
N MET A 37 8.56 35.07 0.01
CA MET A 37 7.68 33.95 -0.32
C MET A 37 7.40 33.12 0.95
N SER A 38 6.12 32.75 1.17
CA SER A 38 5.77 31.84 2.26
C SER A 38 6.32 30.43 2.00
N GLU A 39 6.53 29.63 3.06
CA GLU A 39 6.93 28.22 2.91
C GLU A 39 5.89 27.42 2.12
N ARG A 40 4.60 27.71 2.35
CA ARG A 40 3.50 27.07 1.63
C ARG A 40 3.55 27.38 0.12
N ASP A 41 3.81 28.63 -0.26
CA ASP A 41 3.95 29.03 -1.65
C ASP A 41 5.16 28.36 -2.29
N TYR A 42 6.27 28.35 -1.59
CA TYR A 42 7.48 27.70 -2.07
C TYR A 42 7.28 26.20 -2.25
N MET A 43 6.66 25.50 -1.29
CA MET A 43 6.31 24.09 -1.41
C MET A 43 5.41 23.82 -2.62
N TYR A 44 4.46 24.71 -2.91
CA TYR A 44 3.67 24.60 -4.12
C TYR A 44 4.50 24.78 -5.39
N GLU A 45 5.42 25.74 -5.41
CA GLU A 45 6.28 25.96 -6.58
C GLU A 45 7.23 24.81 -6.86
N ILE A 46 7.82 24.22 -5.84
CA ILE A 46 8.71 23.07 -6.02
C ILE A 46 7.96 21.74 -6.19
N SER A 47 6.70 21.64 -5.75
CA SER A 47 5.73 20.54 -5.93
C SER A 47 6.34 19.14 -6.12
N VAL A 48 7.27 18.77 -5.25
CA VAL A 48 7.97 17.50 -5.34
C VAL A 48 6.98 16.35 -5.15
N GLY A 49 6.85 15.50 -6.13
CA GLY A 49 6.06 14.29 -6.07
C GLY A 49 4.71 14.35 -6.79
N THR A 50 3.95 15.45 -6.72
CA THR A 50 2.64 15.54 -7.38
C THR A 50 2.73 15.91 -8.86
N ASP A 51 3.71 16.75 -9.21
CA ASP A 51 3.88 17.25 -10.57
C ASP A 51 5.00 16.57 -11.36
N TYR A 52 5.74 15.67 -10.71
CA TYR A 52 6.95 15.11 -11.30
C TYR A 52 6.67 14.36 -12.60
N ALA A 53 5.58 13.60 -12.65
CA ALA A 53 5.18 12.88 -13.85
C ALA A 53 4.78 13.83 -14.98
N VAL A 54 3.93 14.82 -14.69
CA VAL A 54 3.48 15.81 -15.68
C VAL A 54 4.66 16.62 -16.23
N ARG A 55 5.52 17.10 -15.34
CA ARG A 55 6.67 17.92 -15.71
C ARG A 55 7.64 17.21 -16.65
N PHE A 56 7.79 15.90 -16.49
CA PHE A 56 8.70 15.07 -17.29
C PHE A 56 7.99 14.19 -18.32
N GLY A 57 6.68 14.37 -18.54
CA GLY A 57 5.91 13.58 -19.50
C GLY A 57 5.92 12.08 -19.17
N ARG A 58 5.88 11.71 -17.90
CA ARG A 58 5.94 10.31 -17.45
C ARG A 58 4.58 9.81 -17.05
N ASP A 59 4.32 8.56 -17.35
CA ASP A 59 3.12 7.88 -16.87
C ASP A 59 3.16 7.69 -15.35
N THR A 60 2.00 7.83 -14.72
CA THR A 60 1.81 7.66 -13.29
C THR A 60 0.94 6.45 -13.03
N TYR A 61 1.42 5.55 -12.16
CA TYR A 61 0.73 4.32 -11.79
C TYR A 61 0.40 4.34 -10.31
N ARG A 62 -0.73 3.74 -9.94
CA ARG A 62 -1.14 3.64 -8.55
C ARG A 62 -1.72 2.26 -8.23
N ALA A 63 -1.44 1.78 -7.03
CA ALA A 63 -2.04 0.59 -6.47
C ALA A 63 -2.64 0.89 -5.10
N ARG A 64 -3.79 0.28 -4.81
CA ARG A 64 -4.42 0.37 -3.50
C ARG A 64 -3.66 -0.49 -2.49
N VAL A 65 -3.41 0.05 -1.29
CA VAL A 65 -2.81 -0.70 -0.18
C VAL A 65 -3.92 -1.15 0.78
N PRO A 66 -3.95 -2.42 1.22
CA PRO A 66 -4.98 -2.96 2.10
C PRO A 66 -4.73 -2.54 3.55
N LEU A 67 -5.08 -1.32 3.90
CA LEU A 67 -4.91 -0.76 5.24
C LEU A 67 -6.22 -0.28 5.82
N ASP A 68 -6.38 -0.52 7.12
CA ASP A 68 -7.38 0.11 7.96
C ASP A 68 -6.82 1.37 8.64
N ARG A 69 -7.70 2.08 9.36
CA ARG A 69 -7.34 3.33 10.05
C ARG A 69 -6.25 3.13 11.12
N ARG A 70 -6.28 2.00 11.84
CA ARG A 70 -5.29 1.71 12.89
C ARG A 70 -3.90 1.54 12.29
N ARG A 71 -3.79 0.75 11.22
CA ARG A 71 -2.51 0.53 10.55
C ARG A 71 -1.99 1.78 9.85
N MET A 72 -2.89 2.64 9.36
CA MET A 72 -2.50 3.98 8.88
C MET A 72 -1.88 4.82 9.99
N ALA A 73 -2.48 4.83 11.19
CA ALA A 73 -1.89 5.53 12.34
C ALA A 73 -0.50 4.99 12.68
N MET A 74 -0.30 3.67 12.70
CA MET A 74 1.02 3.06 12.94
C MET A 74 2.08 3.52 11.93
N ILE A 75 1.71 3.68 10.65
CA ILE A 75 2.62 4.23 9.63
C ILE A 75 2.98 5.69 9.94
N VAL A 76 2.00 6.50 10.30
CA VAL A 76 2.22 7.91 10.65
C VAL A 76 3.14 8.02 11.85
N ASP A 77 2.89 7.26 12.90
CA ASP A 77 3.74 7.23 14.12
C ASP A 77 5.17 6.82 13.78
N PHE A 78 5.34 5.76 12.99
CA PHE A 78 6.68 5.33 12.53
C PHE A 78 7.43 6.45 11.79
N LEU A 79 6.75 7.14 10.87
CA LEU A 79 7.36 8.23 10.09
C LEU A 79 7.71 9.43 10.99
N ASN A 80 6.86 9.74 11.96
CA ASN A 80 7.11 10.80 12.95
C ASN A 80 8.30 10.48 13.83
N ASP A 81 8.41 9.27 14.35
CA ASP A 81 9.53 8.82 15.18
C ASP A 81 10.84 8.82 14.39
N LEU A 82 10.78 8.35 13.14
CA LEU A 82 11.91 8.40 12.24
C LEU A 82 12.39 9.84 12.02
N ASN A 83 11.47 10.75 11.72
CA ASN A 83 11.75 12.17 11.53
C ASN A 83 12.32 12.82 12.80
N ALA A 84 11.72 12.55 13.97
CA ALA A 84 12.19 13.04 15.25
C ALA A 84 13.63 12.59 15.59
N SER A 85 14.00 11.37 15.21
CA SER A 85 15.34 10.84 15.41
C SER A 85 16.41 11.64 14.67
N TYR A 86 16.10 12.08 13.44
CA TYR A 86 17.02 12.90 12.65
C TYR A 86 17.06 14.36 13.14
N ARG A 87 15.91 14.94 13.52
CA ARG A 87 15.86 16.30 14.06
C ARG A 87 16.65 16.47 15.37
N LYS A 88 16.56 15.50 16.26
CA LYS A 88 17.30 15.50 17.53
C LYS A 88 18.79 15.23 17.35
N GLY A 89 19.26 14.99 16.13
CA GLY A 89 20.65 14.66 15.85
C GLY A 89 21.07 13.26 16.33
N ALA A 90 20.13 12.45 16.81
CA ALA A 90 20.39 11.07 17.21
C ALA A 90 20.80 10.18 16.04
N ARG A 91 20.38 10.55 14.84
CA ARG A 91 20.74 9.90 13.57
C ARG A 91 21.08 10.94 12.52
N ILE A 92 22.04 10.58 11.65
CA ILE A 92 22.39 11.37 10.45
C ILE A 92 21.90 10.60 9.26
N PHE A 93 21.01 11.22 8.46
CA PHE A 93 20.56 10.61 7.22
C PHE A 93 21.68 10.66 6.18
N ARG A 94 22.13 9.48 5.77
CA ARG A 94 23.08 9.33 4.66
C ARG A 94 22.36 8.62 3.53
N TRP A 95 22.00 9.38 2.51
CA TRP A 95 21.35 8.81 1.34
C TRP A 95 22.29 7.83 0.63
N ASN A 96 21.75 6.67 0.29
CA ASN A 96 22.45 5.67 -0.49
C ASN A 96 21.42 4.90 -1.33
N ILE A 97 21.70 4.78 -2.63
CA ILE A 97 20.77 4.17 -3.58
C ILE A 97 20.42 2.71 -3.24
N PHE A 98 21.29 1.99 -2.56
CA PHE A 98 21.13 0.56 -2.31
C PHE A 98 20.60 0.21 -0.93
N ASN A 99 20.85 1.02 0.07
CA ASN A 99 20.52 0.64 1.46
C ASN A 99 19.87 1.74 2.30
N ASN A 100 19.69 2.95 1.78
CA ASN A 100 19.05 4.03 2.52
C ASN A 100 18.51 5.12 1.58
N ASN A 101 17.37 4.86 0.94
CA ASN A 101 16.69 5.80 0.07
C ASN A 101 15.17 5.87 0.36
N CYS A 102 14.43 6.60 -0.44
CA CYS A 102 12.97 6.76 -0.28
C CYS A 102 12.22 5.41 -0.33
N SER A 103 12.67 4.44 -1.14
CA SER A 103 12.04 3.12 -1.21
C SER A 103 12.20 2.35 0.10
N HIS A 104 13.34 2.45 0.80
CA HIS A 104 13.51 1.84 2.13
C HIS A 104 12.56 2.44 3.16
N VAL A 105 12.37 3.76 3.14
CA VAL A 105 11.44 4.43 4.06
C VAL A 105 10.01 3.98 3.78
N ALA A 106 9.58 3.99 2.52
CA ALA A 106 8.25 3.56 2.12
C ALA A 106 8.02 2.07 2.43
N HIS A 107 9.00 1.21 2.11
CA HIS A 107 8.94 -0.22 2.39
C HIS A 107 8.78 -0.50 3.89
N ASN A 108 9.63 0.11 4.73
CA ASN A 108 9.58 -0.10 6.17
C ASN A 108 8.34 0.50 6.82
N ALA A 109 7.81 1.61 6.31
CA ALA A 109 6.53 2.15 6.72
C ALA A 109 5.38 1.17 6.47
N LEU A 110 5.35 0.52 5.31
CA LEU A 110 4.36 -0.51 5.00
C LEU A 110 4.60 -1.83 5.78
N ALA A 111 5.86 -2.13 6.13
CA ALA A 111 6.20 -3.29 6.94
C ALA A 111 5.65 -3.19 8.38
N ILE A 112 5.63 -2.00 8.98
CA ILE A 112 4.98 -1.75 10.28
C ILE A 112 3.50 -2.10 10.25
N ALA A 113 2.85 -1.93 9.10
CA ALA A 113 1.46 -2.28 8.88
C ALA A 113 1.25 -3.76 8.43
N ASN A 114 2.23 -4.62 8.57
CA ASN A 114 2.18 -6.03 8.17
C ASN A 114 1.85 -6.28 6.69
N ILE A 115 2.26 -5.39 5.79
CA ILE A 115 2.11 -5.59 4.34
C ILE A 115 3.20 -6.53 3.82
N TRP A 116 4.43 -6.38 4.33
CA TRP A 116 5.59 -7.24 4.03
C TRP A 116 6.60 -7.25 5.19
N ALA A 117 7.67 -8.01 5.05
CA ALA A 117 8.76 -8.02 6.03
C ALA A 117 9.61 -6.75 5.90
N PRO A 118 10.12 -6.19 7.01
CA PRO A 118 10.95 -4.98 6.96
C PRO A 118 12.29 -5.24 6.25
N TRP A 119 12.80 -4.18 5.63
CA TRP A 119 14.16 -4.17 5.13
C TRP A 119 15.11 -3.58 6.15
N PRO A 120 16.18 -4.27 6.52
CA PRO A 120 17.22 -3.67 7.34
C PRO A 120 17.91 -2.57 6.53
N THR A 121 18.01 -1.38 7.14
CA THR A 121 18.81 -0.27 6.64
C THR A 121 20.28 -0.46 7.05
N GLY A 122 21.21 0.02 6.24
CA GLY A 122 22.65 -0.09 6.56
C GLY A 122 23.27 -1.47 6.29
N GLN A 123 22.59 -2.34 5.55
CA GLN A 123 23.15 -3.63 5.15
C GLN A 123 24.36 -3.50 4.22
N PHE A 124 25.19 -4.54 4.25
CA PHE A 124 26.33 -4.64 3.36
C PHE A 124 25.87 -4.49 1.90
N PHE A 125 26.58 -3.71 1.13
CA PHE A 125 26.24 -3.29 -0.23
C PHE A 125 25.79 -4.42 -1.16
N VAL A 126 26.47 -5.58 -1.11
CA VAL A 126 26.21 -6.70 -2.01
C VAL A 126 24.78 -7.27 -1.83
N PHE A 127 24.32 -7.43 -0.60
CA PHE A 127 22.99 -7.98 -0.33
C PHE A 127 21.89 -6.97 -0.60
N ALA A 128 22.15 -5.68 -0.39
CA ALA A 128 21.19 -4.61 -0.67
C ALA A 128 20.94 -4.45 -2.17
N ALA A 129 21.96 -4.62 -3.01
CA ALA A 129 21.87 -4.51 -4.46
C ALA A 129 20.89 -5.55 -5.07
N PHE A 130 20.80 -6.75 -4.51
CA PHE A 130 19.88 -7.79 -4.99
C PHE A 130 18.40 -7.46 -4.78
N ARG A 131 18.06 -6.59 -3.86
CA ARG A 131 16.67 -6.14 -3.61
C ARG A 131 16.19 -5.10 -4.59
N PHE A 132 17.11 -4.43 -5.25
CA PHE A 132 16.81 -3.38 -6.23
C PHE A 132 15.81 -2.35 -5.69
N PRO A 133 16.15 -1.59 -4.64
CA PRO A 133 15.22 -0.75 -3.88
C PRO A 133 14.89 0.54 -4.63
N VAL A 134 14.08 0.42 -5.68
CA VAL A 134 13.58 1.54 -6.48
C VAL A 134 12.06 1.55 -6.47
N PRO A 135 11.41 2.73 -6.55
CA PRO A 135 9.95 2.86 -6.43
C PRO A 135 9.15 1.95 -7.37
N LYS A 136 9.65 1.75 -8.59
CA LYS A 136 9.03 0.89 -9.60
C LYS A 136 8.94 -0.58 -9.13
N ASN A 137 9.99 -1.09 -8.51
CA ASN A 137 10.04 -2.46 -8.01
C ASN A 137 9.16 -2.64 -6.78
N GLU A 138 9.13 -1.64 -5.89
CA GLU A 138 8.19 -1.61 -4.76
C GLU A 138 6.73 -1.66 -5.22
N PHE A 139 6.40 -0.90 -6.26
CA PHE A 139 5.07 -0.92 -6.84
C PHE A 139 4.71 -2.30 -7.40
N VAL A 140 5.62 -2.91 -8.17
CA VAL A 140 5.43 -4.27 -8.72
C VAL A 140 5.24 -5.28 -7.60
N ASP A 141 6.08 -5.25 -6.58
CA ASP A 141 5.98 -6.18 -5.45
C ASP A 141 4.68 -6.00 -4.68
N LEU A 142 4.24 -4.76 -4.46
CA LEU A 142 2.96 -4.50 -3.82
C LEU A 142 1.80 -5.01 -4.66
N ALA A 143 1.75 -4.65 -5.95
CA ALA A 143 0.66 -5.00 -6.84
C ALA A 143 0.50 -6.53 -6.98
N LEU A 144 1.60 -7.26 -7.14
CA LEU A 144 1.58 -8.72 -7.22
C LEU A 144 1.21 -9.34 -5.87
N ARG A 145 1.84 -8.91 -4.77
CA ARG A 145 1.61 -9.46 -3.44
C ARG A 145 0.17 -9.31 -2.98
N THR A 146 -0.44 -8.15 -3.22
CA THR A 146 -1.83 -7.90 -2.82
C THR A 146 -2.85 -8.66 -3.66
N ASN A 147 -2.47 -9.22 -4.80
CA ASN A 147 -3.35 -9.97 -5.69
C ASN A 147 -3.01 -11.47 -5.81
N ASP A 148 -1.78 -11.88 -5.46
CA ASP A 148 -1.30 -13.25 -5.69
C ASP A 148 -1.21 -14.10 -4.40
N LEU A 149 -1.62 -13.60 -3.25
CA LEU A 149 -1.65 -14.40 -2.04
C LEU A 149 -2.62 -15.58 -2.22
N GLN A 150 -2.16 -16.80 -2.00
CA GLN A 150 -2.97 -18.03 -2.11
C GLN A 150 -3.93 -18.15 -0.92
N ILE A 151 -4.95 -17.28 -0.90
CA ILE A 151 -5.92 -17.23 0.20
C ILE A 151 -6.85 -18.44 0.27
N ASP A 152 -6.90 -19.27 -0.74
CA ASP A 152 -7.65 -20.52 -0.78
C ASP A 152 -6.91 -21.71 -0.14
N ASP A 153 -5.64 -21.50 0.27
CA ASP A 153 -4.82 -22.48 0.97
C ASP A 153 -4.44 -21.96 2.37
N ALA A 154 -5.19 -22.39 3.39
CA ALA A 154 -4.96 -22.00 4.78
C ALA A 154 -3.54 -22.35 5.26
N GLN A 155 -2.97 -23.49 4.82
CA GLN A 155 -1.62 -23.88 5.20
C GLN A 155 -0.58 -22.97 4.56
N ALA A 156 -0.76 -22.57 3.30
CA ALA A 156 0.12 -21.60 2.64
C ALA A 156 0.08 -20.23 3.33
N VAL A 157 -1.12 -19.76 3.72
CA VAL A 157 -1.29 -18.53 4.50
C VAL A 157 -0.61 -18.63 5.87
N TYR A 158 -0.78 -19.74 6.58
CA TYR A 158 -0.14 -19.98 7.87
C TYR A 158 1.39 -19.99 7.79
N ASN A 159 1.94 -20.64 6.75
CA ASN A 159 3.39 -20.72 6.52
C ASN A 159 3.99 -19.39 6.06
N ASN A 160 3.18 -18.43 5.63
CA ASN A 160 3.62 -17.09 5.31
C ASN A 160 3.62 -16.23 6.59
N ASP A 161 4.81 -15.99 7.17
CA ASP A 161 4.98 -15.28 8.43
C ASP A 161 4.30 -13.89 8.46
N VAL A 162 4.30 -13.18 7.34
CA VAL A 162 3.66 -11.86 7.24
C VAL A 162 2.14 -12.01 7.26
N ALA A 163 1.59 -12.92 6.47
CA ALA A 163 0.15 -13.16 6.40
C ALA A 163 -0.38 -13.72 7.73
N ARG A 164 0.34 -14.67 8.36
CA ARG A 164 0.00 -15.22 9.67
C ARG A 164 -0.05 -14.11 10.74
N ARG A 165 0.98 -13.28 10.83
CA ARG A 165 0.99 -12.15 11.78
C ARG A 165 -0.12 -11.16 11.50
N ALA A 166 -0.33 -10.76 10.26
CA ALA A 166 -1.38 -9.82 9.89
C ALA A 166 -2.77 -10.34 10.30
N LEU A 167 -3.02 -11.63 10.13
CA LEU A 167 -4.28 -12.25 10.53
C LEU A 167 -4.43 -12.32 12.05
N ILE A 168 -3.39 -12.77 12.77
CA ILE A 168 -3.44 -12.95 14.23
C ILE A 168 -3.50 -11.59 14.95
N GLU A 169 -2.78 -10.58 14.49
CA GLU A 169 -2.65 -9.28 15.17
C GLU A 169 -3.71 -8.25 14.73
N ALA A 170 -4.14 -8.32 13.47
CA ALA A 170 -4.98 -7.29 12.87
C ALA A 170 -6.28 -7.84 12.21
N ASP A 171 -6.55 -9.14 12.31
CA ASP A 171 -7.73 -9.79 11.68
C ASP A 171 -7.86 -9.46 10.18
N THR A 172 -6.73 -9.42 9.47
CA THR A 172 -6.66 -9.08 8.05
C THR A 172 -5.51 -9.82 7.36
N LEU A 173 -5.56 -9.89 6.03
CA LEU A 173 -4.45 -10.38 5.22
C LEU A 173 -3.85 -9.25 4.38
N PRO A 174 -2.61 -9.35 3.94
CA PRO A 174 -1.97 -8.38 3.05
C PRO A 174 -2.47 -8.51 1.61
N THR A 175 -3.77 -8.56 1.44
CA THR A 175 -4.49 -8.62 0.16
C THR A 175 -5.44 -7.44 0.05
N ALA A 176 -5.79 -7.05 -1.15
CA ALA A 176 -6.73 -5.96 -1.36
C ALA A 176 -7.62 -6.24 -2.57
N PRO A 177 -8.75 -6.96 -2.39
CA PRO A 177 -9.75 -7.08 -3.44
C PRO A 177 -10.11 -5.69 -4.00
N GLY A 178 -10.05 -5.54 -5.32
CA GLY A 178 -10.18 -4.23 -5.97
C GLY A 178 -8.92 -3.37 -5.95
N ALA A 179 -7.78 -3.90 -5.50
CA ALA A 179 -6.48 -3.22 -5.63
C ALA A 179 -5.96 -3.38 -7.05
N LEU A 180 -5.93 -2.27 -7.76
CA LEU A 180 -5.56 -2.23 -9.16
C LEU A 180 -4.28 -1.44 -9.36
N ALA A 181 -3.42 -1.92 -10.27
CA ALA A 181 -2.39 -1.11 -10.87
C ALA A 181 -3.04 -0.34 -12.03
N ILE A 182 -3.25 0.95 -11.88
CA ILE A 182 -3.88 1.78 -12.89
C ILE A 182 -3.01 2.97 -13.26
N VAL A 183 -3.07 3.37 -14.52
CA VAL A 183 -2.55 4.67 -14.96
C VAL A 183 -3.48 5.75 -14.42
N ALA A 184 -2.93 6.74 -13.75
CA ALA A 184 -3.68 7.85 -13.21
C ALA A 184 -3.13 9.17 -13.75
N PRO A 185 -3.98 10.08 -14.25
CA PRO A 185 -3.56 11.44 -14.53
C PRO A 185 -2.99 12.09 -13.27
N ALA A 186 -1.83 12.71 -13.38
CA ALA A 186 -1.19 13.41 -12.26
C ALA A 186 -1.98 14.63 -11.77
N THR A 187 -2.98 15.06 -12.56
CA THR A 187 -3.83 16.23 -12.29
C THR A 187 -5.14 15.90 -11.56
N GLN A 188 -5.42 14.63 -11.28
CA GLN A 188 -6.61 14.29 -10.50
C GLN A 188 -6.46 14.72 -9.05
N ASP A 189 -7.58 15.07 -8.42
CA ASP A 189 -7.64 15.35 -6.99
C ASP A 189 -6.96 14.23 -6.21
N ASN A 190 -6.09 14.66 -5.33
CA ASN A 190 -5.12 13.78 -4.73
C ASN A 190 -5.76 12.92 -3.63
N GLU A 191 -6.06 11.69 -3.93
CA GLU A 191 -6.56 10.71 -2.96
C GLU A 191 -5.46 10.18 -2.01
N ILE A 192 -4.22 10.70 -2.12
CA ILE A 192 -3.10 10.31 -1.23
C ILE A 192 -3.46 10.52 0.24
N TYR A 193 -4.24 11.56 0.53
CA TYR A 193 -4.63 11.91 1.89
C TYR A 193 -6.00 11.40 2.32
N ASP A 194 -6.60 10.49 1.54
CA ASP A 194 -7.77 9.76 2.02
C ASP A 194 -7.35 8.80 3.12
N ILE A 195 -7.78 9.07 4.35
CA ILE A 195 -7.46 8.28 5.54
C ILE A 195 -7.88 6.80 5.42
N ASN A 196 -8.83 6.51 4.55
CA ASN A 196 -9.33 5.16 4.34
C ASN A 196 -8.68 4.45 3.15
N ARG A 197 -7.83 5.14 2.38
CA ARG A 197 -7.29 4.63 1.11
C ARG A 197 -5.84 5.06 0.90
N LEU A 198 -4.90 4.31 1.41
CA LEU A 198 -3.51 4.50 1.02
C LEU A 198 -3.26 3.88 -0.37
N ARG A 199 -2.55 4.62 -1.21
CA ARG A 199 -2.08 4.15 -2.51
C ARG A 199 -0.59 4.36 -2.64
N LEU A 200 0.10 3.39 -3.19
CA LEU A 200 1.47 3.54 -3.63
C LEU A 200 1.45 4.11 -5.06
N ILE A 201 2.18 5.19 -5.26
CA ILE A 201 2.30 5.87 -6.54
C ILE A 201 3.76 5.83 -6.96
N PHE A 202 4.01 5.60 -8.23
CA PHE A 202 5.33 5.81 -8.80
C PHE A 202 5.23 6.42 -10.20
N TYR A 203 6.33 6.99 -10.65
CA TYR A 203 6.46 7.56 -11.98
C TYR A 203 7.31 6.65 -12.85
N ASP A 204 6.89 6.48 -14.11
CA ASP A 204 7.66 5.69 -15.04
C ASP A 204 9.03 6.32 -15.34
N ASN A 205 10.03 5.48 -15.42
CA ASN A 205 11.37 5.83 -15.84
C ASN A 205 11.97 4.68 -16.67
N PRO A 206 13.02 4.91 -17.48
CA PRO A 206 13.58 3.88 -18.35
C PRO A 206 14.29 2.72 -17.62
N PHE A 207 14.46 2.82 -16.30
CA PHE A 207 15.17 1.81 -15.54
C PHE A 207 14.22 0.75 -14.96
N TRP A 208 14.30 -0.48 -15.46
CA TRP A 208 13.41 -1.58 -15.11
C TRP A 208 14.01 -2.62 -14.16
N GLY A 209 15.32 -2.80 -14.18
CA GLY A 209 15.99 -3.84 -13.43
C GLY A 209 15.40 -5.23 -13.66
N PRO A 210 15.55 -6.16 -12.70
CA PRO A 210 15.08 -7.54 -12.80
C PRO A 210 13.53 -7.67 -12.77
N TYR A 211 12.81 -6.60 -12.49
CA TYR A 211 11.35 -6.60 -12.33
C TYR A 211 10.59 -6.33 -13.64
N ARG A 212 11.30 -6.10 -14.74
CA ARG A 212 10.66 -5.78 -16.02
C ARG A 212 9.61 -6.79 -16.47
N PRO A 213 9.85 -8.12 -16.48
CA PRO A 213 8.83 -9.10 -16.86
C PRO A 213 7.61 -9.06 -15.92
N ARG A 214 7.84 -8.91 -14.62
CA ARG A 214 6.78 -8.83 -13.60
C ARG A 214 5.93 -7.57 -13.75
N PHE A 215 6.53 -6.47 -14.14
CA PHE A 215 5.81 -5.23 -14.41
C PHE A 215 4.86 -5.39 -15.61
N PHE A 216 5.32 -5.94 -16.72
CA PHE A 216 4.46 -6.17 -17.88
C PHE A 216 3.32 -7.14 -17.57
N ARG A 217 3.55 -8.17 -16.79
CA ARG A 217 2.51 -9.08 -16.30
C ARG A 217 1.32 -8.35 -15.67
N ILE A 218 1.57 -7.26 -14.90
CA ILE A 218 0.51 -6.46 -14.30
C ILE A 218 -0.45 -5.89 -15.35
N PHE A 219 0.02 -5.58 -16.55
CA PHE A 219 -0.79 -5.02 -17.63
C PHE A 219 -1.34 -6.07 -18.59
N GLU A 220 -0.81 -7.27 -18.58
CA GLU A 220 -1.23 -8.38 -19.43
C GLU A 220 -2.39 -9.18 -18.83
N GLU A 221 -2.45 -9.30 -17.50
CA GLU A 221 -3.48 -10.07 -16.81
C GLU A 221 -4.62 -9.16 -16.32
N PRO A 222 -5.87 -9.36 -16.81
CA PRO A 222 -7.01 -8.51 -16.44
C PRO A 222 -7.25 -8.36 -14.93
N ARG A 223 -6.92 -9.37 -14.12
CA ARG A 223 -7.08 -9.33 -12.66
C ARG A 223 -6.27 -8.23 -11.97
N TYR A 224 -5.24 -7.69 -12.60
CA TYR A 224 -4.46 -6.59 -12.02
C TYR A 224 -4.91 -5.20 -12.46
N ILE A 225 -5.69 -5.09 -13.56
CA ILE A 225 -6.05 -3.81 -14.16
C ILE A 225 -7.56 -3.58 -14.29
N ASP A 226 -8.37 -4.64 -14.32
CA ASP A 226 -9.83 -4.56 -14.41
C ASP A 226 -10.48 -4.90 -13.07
N LEU A 227 -11.33 -4.00 -12.57
CA LEU A 227 -11.95 -4.14 -11.25
C LEU A 227 -12.84 -5.39 -11.19
N ARG A 228 -13.65 -5.64 -12.20
CA ARG A 228 -14.56 -6.78 -12.22
C ARG A 228 -13.80 -8.11 -12.29
N ALA A 229 -12.76 -8.17 -13.13
CA ALA A 229 -11.90 -9.34 -13.23
C ALA A 229 -11.16 -9.60 -11.91
N ASN A 230 -10.66 -8.56 -11.26
CA ASN A 230 -10.02 -8.67 -9.95
C ASN A 230 -10.98 -9.19 -8.88
N LEU A 231 -12.16 -8.62 -8.77
CA LEU A 231 -13.16 -9.05 -7.79
C LEU A 231 -13.64 -10.49 -8.05
N ARG A 232 -13.82 -10.90 -9.31
CA ARG A 232 -14.15 -12.30 -9.68
C ARG A 232 -13.03 -13.26 -9.29
N HIS A 233 -11.77 -12.87 -9.51
CA HIS A 233 -10.63 -13.67 -9.07
C HIS A 233 -10.67 -13.90 -7.55
N PHE A 234 -10.84 -12.86 -6.75
CA PHE A 234 -10.95 -12.99 -5.29
C PHE A 234 -12.20 -13.76 -4.87
N ALA A 235 -13.34 -13.58 -5.52
CA ALA A 235 -14.56 -14.34 -5.24
C ALA A 235 -14.31 -15.85 -5.39
N ALA A 236 -13.69 -16.26 -6.50
CA ALA A 236 -13.35 -17.67 -6.75
C ALA A 236 -12.40 -18.22 -5.70
N MET A 237 -11.38 -17.46 -5.27
CA MET A 237 -10.47 -17.88 -4.21
C MET A 237 -11.16 -18.05 -2.86
N TYR A 238 -12.05 -17.12 -2.49
CA TYR A 238 -12.82 -17.22 -1.25
C TYR A 238 -13.80 -18.41 -1.27
N GLU A 239 -14.46 -18.65 -2.41
CA GLU A 239 -15.33 -19.83 -2.58
C GLU A 239 -14.55 -21.14 -2.45
N ALA A 240 -13.38 -21.23 -3.09
CA ALA A 240 -12.51 -22.40 -2.95
C ALA A 240 -12.05 -22.63 -1.52
N ALA A 241 -11.71 -21.54 -0.78
CA ALA A 241 -11.39 -21.60 0.64
C ALA A 241 -12.56 -22.11 1.50
N GLN A 242 -13.78 -21.63 1.23
CA GLN A 242 -14.99 -22.08 1.93
C GLN A 242 -15.31 -23.56 1.66
N GLN A 243 -15.16 -24.03 0.43
CA GLN A 243 -15.36 -25.44 0.06
C GLN A 243 -14.38 -26.38 0.75
N LYS A 244 -13.09 -25.99 0.82
CA LYS A 244 -12.04 -26.79 1.49
C LYS A 244 -12.27 -26.91 3.00
N ARG A 245 -13.01 -25.98 3.59
CA ARG A 245 -13.25 -25.89 5.04
C ARG A 245 -14.15 -27.00 5.62
N GLY A 246 -14.94 -27.70 4.84
CA GLY A 246 -15.99 -28.66 5.20
C GLY A 246 -15.70 -29.60 6.37
N GLY A 247 -15.65 -29.09 7.63
CA GLY A 247 -15.53 -29.87 8.86
C GLY A 247 -14.14 -30.44 9.21
N LYS A 248 -13.11 -30.12 8.44
CA LYS A 248 -11.74 -30.56 8.69
C LYS A 248 -10.88 -29.43 9.27
N ARG A 249 -9.95 -29.81 10.12
CA ARG A 249 -8.87 -28.90 10.58
C ARG A 249 -8.08 -28.42 9.36
N LEU A 250 -7.99 -27.12 9.14
CA LEU A 250 -7.37 -26.53 7.95
C LEU A 250 -5.83 -26.58 8.02
N ILE A 251 -5.30 -26.60 9.23
CA ILE A 251 -3.86 -26.64 9.48
C ILE A 251 -3.53 -27.91 10.24
N GLY A 252 -2.66 -28.73 9.69
CA GLY A 252 -2.19 -29.98 10.32
C GLY A 252 -0.91 -29.76 11.12
N GLY A 253 -0.88 -30.27 12.36
CA GLY A 253 0.32 -30.37 13.18
C GLY A 253 0.10 -31.24 14.40
N LYS A 254 0.85 -32.32 14.55
CA LYS A 254 1.05 -33.01 15.82
C LYS A 254 2.21 -32.28 16.52
N GLY A 255 1.94 -31.60 17.62
CA GLY A 255 2.99 -30.98 18.38
C GLY A 255 2.47 -30.16 19.55
N ASP A 256 3.34 -29.77 20.41
CA ASP A 256 3.24 -28.95 21.60
C ASP A 256 1.92 -28.18 21.78
N ASP A 257 1.34 -28.18 22.98
CA ASP A 257 0.04 -27.57 23.30
C ASP A 257 -0.06 -26.08 22.89
N ALA A 258 1.03 -25.32 23.01
CA ALA A 258 1.07 -23.93 22.60
C ALA A 258 0.90 -23.76 21.06
N ARG A 259 1.49 -24.65 20.29
CA ARG A 259 1.38 -24.68 18.83
C ARG A 259 -0.02 -25.11 18.40
N SER A 260 -0.65 -25.99 19.15
CA SER A 260 -2.03 -26.41 18.92
C SER A 260 -3.00 -25.25 19.14
N ALA A 261 -2.81 -24.47 20.20
CA ALA A 261 -3.66 -23.30 20.51
C ALA A 261 -3.49 -22.18 19.46
N GLU A 262 -2.27 -21.91 18.98
CA GLU A 262 -2.04 -20.95 17.90
C GLU A 262 -2.72 -21.39 16.60
N HIS A 263 -2.64 -22.68 16.25
CA HIS A 263 -3.30 -23.24 15.07
C HIS A 263 -4.81 -23.08 15.16
N GLU A 264 -5.42 -23.37 16.30
CA GLU A 264 -6.87 -23.22 16.52
C GLU A 264 -7.31 -21.75 16.43
N ARG A 265 -6.52 -20.87 17.03
CA ARG A 265 -6.75 -19.41 16.91
C ARG A 265 -6.66 -18.95 15.46
N PHE A 266 -5.63 -19.39 14.74
CA PHE A 266 -5.47 -19.06 13.34
C PHE A 266 -6.64 -19.56 12.49
N ASP A 267 -7.04 -20.83 12.63
CA ASP A 267 -8.16 -21.43 11.90
C ASP A 267 -9.46 -20.66 12.11
N ALA A 268 -9.72 -20.24 13.35
CA ALA A 268 -10.91 -19.45 13.68
C ALA A 268 -10.86 -18.05 13.04
N LEU A 269 -9.71 -17.38 13.08
CA LEU A 269 -9.51 -16.07 12.46
C LEU A 269 -9.58 -16.15 10.93
N TYR A 270 -8.90 -17.12 10.34
CA TYR A 270 -8.90 -17.34 8.90
C TYR A 270 -10.32 -17.59 8.38
N SER A 271 -11.06 -18.42 9.07
CA SER A 271 -12.44 -18.73 8.70
C SER A 271 -13.35 -17.51 8.70
N ARG A 272 -13.29 -16.71 9.76
CA ARG A 272 -14.05 -15.45 9.86
C ARG A 272 -13.63 -14.45 8.79
N TYR A 273 -12.33 -14.34 8.54
CA TYR A 273 -11.78 -13.48 7.50
C TYR A 273 -12.35 -13.85 6.12
N ILE A 274 -12.28 -15.15 5.76
CA ILE A 274 -12.76 -15.65 4.46
C ILE A 274 -14.26 -15.36 4.29
N GLU A 275 -15.08 -15.62 5.31
CA GLU A 275 -16.53 -15.33 5.26
C GLU A 275 -16.82 -13.85 5.07
N ARG A 276 -16.18 -13.00 5.85
CA ARG A 276 -16.35 -11.56 5.82
C ARG A 276 -15.93 -10.96 4.46
N GLU A 277 -14.78 -11.32 3.98
CA GLU A 277 -14.25 -10.76 2.72
C GLU A 277 -14.98 -11.33 1.50
N ALA A 278 -15.39 -12.59 1.51
CA ALA A 278 -16.25 -13.16 0.49
C ALA A 278 -17.59 -12.40 0.37
N ALA A 279 -18.20 -12.03 1.50
CA ALA A 279 -19.44 -11.24 1.51
C ALA A 279 -19.21 -9.84 0.92
N LYS A 280 -18.12 -9.17 1.30
CA LYS A 280 -17.75 -7.84 0.76
C LYS A 280 -17.53 -7.86 -0.74
N VAL A 281 -16.76 -8.85 -1.23
CA VAL A 281 -16.47 -8.97 -2.67
C VAL A 281 -17.74 -9.24 -3.47
N ARG A 282 -18.62 -10.12 -2.99
CA ARG A 282 -19.93 -10.37 -3.62
C ARG A 282 -20.79 -9.10 -3.67
N HIS A 283 -20.86 -8.35 -2.58
CA HIS A 283 -21.58 -7.08 -2.57
C HIS A 283 -21.01 -6.08 -3.57
N GLN A 284 -19.69 -5.97 -3.66
CA GLN A 284 -19.03 -5.09 -4.63
C GLN A 284 -19.31 -5.52 -6.09
N LEU A 285 -19.34 -6.81 -6.37
CA LEU A 285 -19.69 -7.32 -7.70
C LEU A 285 -21.14 -6.98 -8.06
N LEU A 286 -22.08 -7.17 -7.13
CA LEU A 286 -23.50 -6.82 -7.34
C LEU A 286 -23.66 -5.32 -7.61
N SER A 287 -22.97 -4.45 -6.86
CA SER A 287 -23.03 -3.01 -7.06
C SER A 287 -22.47 -2.55 -8.42
N LEU A 288 -21.61 -3.35 -9.05
CA LEU A 288 -21.13 -3.08 -10.40
C LEU A 288 -22.12 -3.55 -11.50
N ASP A 289 -23.07 -4.41 -11.12
CA ASP A 289 -24.10 -4.92 -12.06
C ASP A 289 -25.39 -4.10 -12.01
N GLU A 290 -25.59 -3.28 -10.96
CA GLU A 290 -26.71 -2.35 -10.89
C GLU A 290 -26.55 -1.25 -11.96
N PRO A 291 -27.53 -1.07 -12.86
CA PRO A 291 -27.46 0.01 -13.82
C PRO A 291 -27.47 1.37 -13.08
N ALA A 292 -26.65 2.31 -13.55
CA ALA A 292 -26.50 3.66 -12.98
C ALA A 292 -27.79 4.53 -13.12
N CYS A 293 -28.95 3.95 -12.93
CA CYS A 293 -30.27 4.57 -13.17
C CYS A 293 -30.88 5.27 -11.95
N ALA A 294 -30.24 5.26 -10.77
CA ALA A 294 -30.87 5.82 -9.56
C ALA A 294 -30.38 7.23 -9.16
N ALA A 295 -29.46 7.85 -9.89
CA ALA A 295 -28.91 9.14 -9.50
C ALA A 295 -29.53 10.37 -10.23
N ALA A 296 -30.55 10.20 -11.06
CA ALA A 296 -31.12 11.29 -11.86
C ALA A 296 -32.49 11.82 -11.38
N GLU A 297 -33.07 11.29 -10.29
CA GLU A 297 -34.44 11.67 -9.85
C GLU A 297 -34.51 12.50 -8.57
N THR A 298 -33.44 13.10 -8.09
CA THR A 298 -33.52 13.99 -6.92
C THR A 298 -32.96 15.40 -7.18
N VAL A 299 -33.20 15.94 -8.37
CA VAL A 299 -33.13 17.40 -8.62
C VAL A 299 -34.35 17.78 -9.46
N SER A 300 -35.46 18.02 -8.79
CA SER A 300 -36.58 18.81 -9.29
C SER A 300 -37.09 19.69 -8.15
#